data_bf0d023da42405c091670177d6352c19
#
_entry.id   bf0d023da42405c091670177d6352c19
#
_cell.length_a   1.000
_cell.length_b   1.000
_cell.length_c   1.000
_cell.angle_alpha   90.00
_cell.angle_beta   90.00
_cell.angle_gamma   90.00
#
_symmetry.space_group_name_H-M   'P 1'
#
loop_
_entity.id
_entity.type
_entity.pdbx_description
1 polymer ?
#
loop_
_entity_poly.entity_id
_entity_poly.type
_entity_poly.pdbx_seq_one_letter_code
_entity_poly.pdbx_strand_id
1 'polypeptide(L)'
;GGAGADDMNYNTIGCFGCPVDNISPNLDKLASEGIRFDNAHVSIAVCQPSRQCIMTGLYPHHNGALGFDPIREDVTTLTEVLRSHGYYNGIIGKTKHCAPEHKFAWDYFKDTHNAQNCFGRSPYIYEKDAAEFFENAKQEGKPFFLMANSHDPHRPFAGSEDELTRF
;
A
#
# COMPACT_ATOMS: atom_id res chain seq x y z
N GLY A 1 0.60 9.49 -5.70
CA GLY A 1 1.03 8.19 -5.16
C GLY A 1 0.46 7.94 -3.77
N GLY A 2 0.48 6.69 -3.33
CA GLY A 2 0.03 6.28 -2.01
C GLY A 2 1.09 5.44 -1.31
N ALA A 3 1.34 5.73 -0.04
CA ALA A 3 2.11 4.86 0.85
C ALA A 3 1.16 4.23 1.86
N GLY A 4 1.27 2.94 2.09
CA GLY A 4 0.43 2.20 3.02
C GLY A 4 1.26 1.40 4.03
N ALA A 5 0.86 1.44 5.28
CA ALA A 5 1.29 0.50 6.31
C ALA A 5 0.15 -0.49 6.57
N ASP A 6 0.49 -1.75 6.79
CA ASP A 6 -0.51 -2.81 6.95
C ASP A 6 -0.83 -3.03 8.43
N ASP A 7 -2.12 -3.06 8.76
CA ASP A 7 -2.64 -3.24 10.13
C ASP A 7 -2.15 -2.21 11.17
N MET A 8 -1.76 -1.02 10.75
CA MET A 8 -1.27 0.02 11.66
C MET A 8 -2.42 0.76 12.34
N ASN A 9 -2.40 0.79 13.69
CA ASN A 9 -3.32 1.63 14.46
C ASN A 9 -2.93 3.10 14.37
N TYR A 10 -3.91 4.00 14.35
CA TYR A 10 -3.67 5.45 14.27
C TYR A 10 -2.81 5.97 15.46
N ASN A 11 -3.03 5.45 16.66
CA ASN A 11 -2.34 5.87 17.87
C ASN A 11 -0.89 5.35 17.99
N THR A 12 -0.38 4.65 16.99
CA THR A 12 1.03 4.24 16.90
C THR A 12 1.89 5.22 16.10
N ILE A 13 1.31 6.33 15.64
CA ILE A 13 1.99 7.40 14.92
C ILE A 13 2.17 8.61 15.85
N GLY A 14 3.34 9.25 15.82
CA GLY A 14 3.68 10.36 16.70
C GLY A 14 2.70 11.52 16.63
N CYS A 15 2.34 11.98 15.43
CA CYS A 15 1.39 13.08 15.25
C CYS A 15 -0.05 12.78 15.73
N PHE A 16 -0.36 11.53 16.04
CA PHE A 16 -1.62 11.12 16.67
C PHE A 16 -1.47 10.77 18.17
N GLY A 17 -0.35 11.14 18.78
CA GLY A 17 -0.14 11.05 20.22
C GLY A 17 0.50 9.75 20.71
N CYS A 18 1.24 9.02 19.87
CA CYS A 18 2.06 7.90 20.32
C CYS A 18 3.06 8.38 21.38
N PRO A 19 3.13 7.73 22.56
CA PRO A 19 4.04 8.14 23.63
C PRO A 19 5.51 7.79 23.39
N VAL A 20 5.81 7.04 22.32
CA VAL A 20 7.18 6.67 21.97
C VAL A 20 7.82 7.78 21.14
N ASP A 21 8.88 8.35 21.67
CA ASP A 21 9.59 9.43 21.01
C ASP A 21 10.15 8.98 19.65
N ASN A 22 10.00 9.84 18.64
CA ASN A 22 10.57 9.68 17.32
C ASN A 22 10.19 8.36 16.60
N ILE A 23 9.00 7.83 16.89
CA ILE A 23 8.51 6.57 16.30
C ILE A 23 8.20 6.68 14.82
N SER A 24 7.78 7.86 14.36
CA SER A 24 7.33 8.09 12.96
C SER A 24 7.76 9.46 12.40
N PRO A 25 9.07 9.81 12.43
CA PRO A 25 9.52 11.18 12.18
C PRO A 25 9.17 11.68 10.79
N ASN A 26 9.19 10.82 9.77
CA ASN A 26 8.85 11.20 8.41
C ASN A 26 7.34 11.40 8.21
N LEU A 27 6.49 10.61 8.87
CA LEU A 27 5.04 10.80 8.86
C LEU A 27 4.64 12.03 9.66
N ASP A 28 5.30 12.28 10.78
CA ASP A 28 5.07 13.47 11.61
C ASP A 28 5.44 14.74 10.86
N LYS A 29 6.56 14.71 10.13
CA LYS A 29 6.95 15.79 9.22
C LYS A 29 5.91 16.02 8.13
N LEU A 30 5.48 14.96 7.45
CA LEU A 30 4.44 15.05 6.41
C LEU A 30 3.14 15.63 6.98
N ALA A 31 2.74 15.22 8.17
CA ALA A 31 1.55 15.74 8.85
C ALA A 31 1.68 17.24 9.20
N SER A 32 2.88 17.70 9.55
CA SER A 32 3.15 19.11 9.86
C SER A 32 3.17 20.01 8.62
N GLU A 33 3.49 19.47 7.46
CA GLU A 33 3.58 20.18 6.19
C GLU A 33 2.30 20.04 5.32
N GLY A 34 1.42 19.12 5.69
CA GLY A 34 0.23 18.76 4.93
C GLY A 34 -1.08 18.87 5.70
N ILE A 35 -2.02 17.98 5.38
CA ILE A 35 -3.31 17.88 6.05
C ILE A 35 -3.40 16.54 6.78
N ARG A 36 -3.74 16.58 8.07
CA ARG A 36 -4.04 15.42 8.89
C ARG A 36 -5.55 15.31 9.09
N PHE A 37 -6.09 14.13 8.86
CA PHE A 37 -7.50 13.84 9.09
C PHE A 37 -7.67 13.08 10.41
N ASP A 38 -8.23 13.72 11.41
CA ASP A 38 -8.41 13.13 12.75
C ASP A 38 -9.57 12.12 12.81
N ASN A 39 -10.52 12.23 11.90
CA ASN A 39 -11.73 11.38 11.84
C ASN A 39 -11.86 10.66 10.49
N ALA A 40 -10.76 10.10 9.98
CA ALA A 40 -10.80 9.27 8.80
C ALA A 40 -11.23 7.85 9.16
N HIS A 41 -12.18 7.31 8.42
CA HIS A 41 -12.72 5.97 8.61
C HIS A 41 -12.56 5.14 7.34
N VAL A 42 -12.18 3.87 7.51
CA VAL A 42 -12.16 2.90 6.41
C VAL A 42 -13.53 2.21 6.31
N SER A 43 -13.94 1.85 5.11
CA SER A 43 -15.19 1.10 4.89
C SER A 43 -15.15 -0.31 5.45
N ILE A 44 -13.94 -0.90 5.51
CA ILE A 44 -13.68 -2.22 6.09
C ILE A 44 -12.21 -2.30 6.52
N ALA A 45 -11.96 -2.69 7.76
CA ALA A 45 -10.62 -2.79 8.35
C ALA A 45 -9.99 -4.17 8.09
N VAL A 46 -9.93 -4.59 6.82
CA VAL A 46 -9.26 -5.81 6.34
C VAL A 46 -8.46 -5.47 5.08
N CYS A 47 -7.24 -5.96 5.00
CA CYS A 47 -6.24 -5.52 4.01
C CYS A 47 -6.71 -5.56 2.55
N GLN A 48 -7.14 -6.70 2.02
CA GLN A 48 -7.53 -6.80 0.62
C GLN A 48 -8.80 -5.99 0.30
N PRO A 49 -9.94 -6.17 0.98
CA PRO A 49 -11.15 -5.44 0.61
C PRO A 49 -11.01 -3.93 0.83
N SER A 50 -10.25 -3.48 1.84
CA SER A 50 -9.96 -2.05 2.03
C SER A 50 -9.19 -1.47 0.84
N ARG A 51 -8.14 -2.16 0.37
CA ARG A 51 -7.36 -1.73 -0.81
C ARG A 51 -8.22 -1.71 -2.07
N GLN A 52 -9.06 -2.70 -2.24
CA GLN A 52 -10.00 -2.76 -3.38
C GLN A 52 -11.05 -1.64 -3.33
N CYS A 53 -11.50 -1.23 -2.14
CA CYS A 53 -12.34 -0.03 -1.99
C CYS A 53 -11.60 1.25 -2.40
N ILE A 54 -10.35 1.42 -1.96
CA ILE A 54 -9.51 2.57 -2.34
C ILE A 54 -9.32 2.63 -3.86
N MET A 55 -9.04 1.49 -4.49
CA MET A 55 -8.74 1.40 -5.92
C MET A 55 -9.98 1.49 -6.82
N THR A 56 -11.17 1.30 -6.28
CA THR A 56 -12.42 1.37 -7.05
C THR A 56 -13.30 2.58 -6.69
N GLY A 57 -13.07 3.20 -5.52
CA GLY A 57 -13.95 4.23 -4.98
C GLY A 57 -15.33 3.69 -4.55
N LEU A 58 -15.48 2.37 -4.43
CA LEU A 58 -16.75 1.71 -4.14
C LEU A 58 -16.68 0.93 -2.82
N TYR A 59 -17.81 0.84 -2.13
CA TYR A 59 -17.97 -0.05 -0.99
C TYR A 59 -17.89 -1.53 -1.42
N PRO A 60 -17.52 -2.46 -0.50
CA PRO A 60 -17.33 -3.88 -0.83
C PRO A 60 -18.54 -4.54 -1.52
N HIS A 61 -19.76 -4.23 -1.06
CA HIS A 61 -20.98 -4.77 -1.65
C HIS A 61 -21.28 -4.22 -3.06
N HIS A 62 -20.66 -3.09 -3.44
CA HIS A 62 -20.77 -2.52 -4.78
C HIS A 62 -19.65 -2.99 -5.72
N ASN A 63 -18.43 -3.23 -5.19
CA ASN A 63 -17.34 -3.74 -6.04
C ASN A 63 -17.27 -5.27 -6.10
N GLY A 64 -18.02 -5.98 -5.25
CA GLY A 64 -18.10 -7.44 -5.20
C GLY A 64 -17.09 -8.10 -4.25
N ALA A 65 -16.16 -7.35 -3.68
CA ALA A 65 -15.09 -7.87 -2.83
C ALA A 65 -15.45 -7.75 -1.34
N LEU A 66 -16.34 -8.61 -0.86
CA LEU A 66 -16.82 -8.60 0.53
C LEU A 66 -15.75 -9.05 1.54
N GLY A 67 -14.77 -9.86 1.10
CA GLY A 67 -13.66 -10.36 1.89
C GLY A 67 -12.40 -10.44 1.04
N PHE A 68 -11.76 -11.60 0.99
CA PHE A 68 -10.62 -11.86 0.12
C PHE A 68 -11.05 -12.29 -1.31
N ASP A 69 -12.26 -11.88 -1.70
CA ASP A 69 -12.78 -12.10 -3.03
C ASP A 69 -12.22 -11.07 -4.03
N PRO A 70 -12.12 -11.41 -5.32
CA PRO A 70 -11.80 -10.43 -6.34
C PRO A 70 -12.97 -9.44 -6.56
N ILE A 71 -12.66 -8.24 -7.05
CA ILE A 71 -13.68 -7.32 -7.55
C ILE A 71 -14.36 -7.90 -8.80
N ARG A 72 -15.59 -7.45 -9.08
CA ARG A 72 -16.29 -7.84 -10.32
C ARG A 72 -15.58 -7.30 -11.56
N GLU A 73 -15.67 -8.02 -12.66
CA GLU A 73 -15.06 -7.65 -13.94
C GLU A 73 -15.60 -6.34 -14.54
N ASP A 74 -16.83 -5.99 -14.24
CA ASP A 74 -17.50 -4.77 -14.72
C ASP A 74 -17.12 -3.50 -13.94
N VAL A 75 -16.35 -3.65 -12.83
CA VAL A 75 -15.92 -2.53 -12.00
C VAL A 75 -14.64 -1.92 -12.55
N THR A 76 -14.65 -0.62 -12.83
CA THR A 76 -13.48 0.13 -13.26
C THR A 76 -12.58 0.47 -12.08
N THR A 77 -11.27 0.30 -12.24
CA THR A 77 -10.27 0.64 -11.22
C THR A 77 -9.58 1.98 -11.49
N LEU A 78 -9.06 2.61 -10.44
CA LEU A 78 -8.26 3.83 -10.55
C LEU A 78 -7.09 3.65 -11.54
N THR A 79 -6.43 2.51 -11.51
CA THR A 79 -5.28 2.23 -12.37
C THR A 79 -5.66 2.06 -13.84
N GLU A 80 -6.84 1.50 -14.15
CA GLU A 80 -7.37 1.48 -15.53
C GLU A 80 -7.62 2.91 -16.03
N VAL A 81 -8.24 3.76 -15.21
CA VAL A 81 -8.48 5.18 -15.56
C VAL A 81 -7.15 5.91 -15.75
N LEU A 82 -6.22 5.77 -14.82
CA LEU A 82 -4.91 6.43 -14.91
C LEU A 82 -4.12 5.97 -16.15
N ARG A 83 -4.12 4.67 -16.44
CA ARG A 83 -3.48 4.13 -17.66
C ARG A 83 -4.07 4.72 -18.92
N SER A 84 -5.40 4.85 -19.01
CA SER A 84 -6.07 5.46 -20.17
C SER A 84 -5.70 6.93 -20.38
N HIS A 85 -5.19 7.60 -19.31
CA HIS A 85 -4.68 8.98 -19.34
C HIS A 85 -3.14 9.05 -19.40
N GLY A 86 -2.47 7.97 -19.75
CA GLY A 86 -1.03 7.94 -20.00
C GLY A 86 -0.16 7.84 -18.77
N TYR A 87 -0.71 7.47 -17.61
CA TYR A 87 0.08 7.26 -16.39
C TYR A 87 0.82 5.94 -16.40
N TYR A 88 2.00 5.94 -15.80
CA TYR A 88 2.78 4.75 -15.46
C TYR A 88 2.41 4.31 -14.03
N ASN A 89 1.81 3.12 -13.91
CA ASN A 89 1.25 2.64 -12.65
C ASN A 89 2.16 1.59 -12.00
N GLY A 90 2.49 1.74 -10.72
CA GLY A 90 3.31 0.79 -9.99
C GLY A 90 2.74 0.36 -8.66
N ILE A 91 3.04 -0.89 -8.29
CA ILE A 91 2.79 -1.44 -6.96
C ILE A 91 4.04 -2.11 -6.41
N ILE A 92 4.37 -1.80 -5.16
CA ILE A 92 5.44 -2.42 -4.39
C ILE A 92 4.83 -2.96 -3.09
N GLY A 93 4.95 -4.25 -2.87
CA GLY A 93 4.39 -4.95 -1.71
C GLY A 93 2.86 -5.08 -1.72
N LYS A 94 2.34 -6.09 -1.02
CA LYS A 94 0.90 -6.41 -0.95
C LYS A 94 0.22 -6.57 -2.31
N THR A 95 0.96 -7.03 -3.28
CA THR A 95 0.55 -7.13 -4.69
C THR A 95 -0.67 -8.01 -4.91
N LYS A 96 -0.81 -9.08 -4.11
CA LYS A 96 -1.94 -10.03 -4.19
C LYS A 96 -3.24 -9.51 -3.57
N HIS A 97 -3.20 -8.33 -2.94
CA HIS A 97 -4.37 -7.72 -2.29
C HIS A 97 -5.14 -6.76 -3.23
N CYS A 98 -4.90 -6.87 -4.53
CA CYS A 98 -5.65 -6.23 -5.59
C CYS A 98 -6.02 -7.31 -6.61
N ALA A 99 -7.23 -7.85 -6.53
CA ALA A 99 -7.67 -8.98 -7.31
C ALA A 99 -8.98 -8.69 -8.08
N PRO A 100 -9.14 -9.21 -9.32
CA PRO A 100 -8.15 -9.99 -10.07
C PRO A 100 -7.02 -9.10 -10.61
N GLU A 101 -5.81 -9.61 -10.69
CA GLU A 101 -4.61 -8.83 -11.01
C GLU A 101 -4.70 -8.07 -12.34
N HIS A 102 -5.27 -8.70 -13.36
CA HIS A 102 -5.40 -8.10 -14.69
C HIS A 102 -6.24 -6.81 -14.73
N LYS A 103 -7.14 -6.62 -13.75
CA LYS A 103 -7.97 -5.41 -13.62
C LYS A 103 -7.19 -4.21 -13.10
N PHE A 104 -6.08 -4.43 -12.41
CA PHE A 104 -5.35 -3.35 -11.76
C PHE A 104 -4.24 -2.74 -12.60
N ALA A 105 -4.11 -3.09 -13.85
CA ALA A 105 -3.32 -2.37 -14.86
C ALA A 105 -1.96 -1.85 -14.35
N TRP A 106 -1.16 -2.70 -13.67
CA TRP A 106 0.17 -2.35 -13.18
C TRP A 106 1.21 -2.46 -14.30
N ASP A 107 2.01 -1.41 -14.50
CA ASP A 107 3.16 -1.38 -15.40
C ASP A 107 4.44 -1.83 -14.67
N TYR A 108 4.48 -1.60 -13.35
CA TYR A 108 5.56 -2.01 -12.46
C TYR A 108 4.98 -2.80 -11.28
N PHE A 109 5.50 -3.99 -11.05
CA PHE A 109 4.96 -4.93 -10.07
C PHE A 109 6.09 -5.60 -9.30
N LYS A 110 6.21 -5.32 -7.99
CA LYS A 110 7.22 -5.93 -7.11
C LYS A 110 6.58 -6.58 -5.90
N ASP A 111 6.59 -7.90 -5.88
CA ASP A 111 6.22 -8.64 -4.68
C ASP A 111 7.41 -8.65 -3.71
N THR A 112 7.22 -8.09 -2.53
CA THR A 112 8.23 -7.99 -1.49
C THR A 112 8.08 -9.07 -0.41
N HIS A 113 7.01 -9.90 -0.49
CA HIS A 113 6.68 -10.88 0.55
C HIS A 113 7.44 -12.21 0.34
N ASN A 114 8.77 -12.14 0.45
CA ASN A 114 9.67 -13.29 0.37
C ASN A 114 10.87 -13.11 1.31
N ALA A 115 11.63 -14.18 1.56
CA ALA A 115 12.76 -14.17 2.48
C ALA A 115 13.87 -13.21 2.05
N GLN A 116 14.15 -13.10 0.74
CA GLN A 116 15.17 -12.21 0.19
C GLN A 116 14.87 -10.73 0.46
N ASN A 117 13.59 -10.40 0.61
CA ASN A 117 13.09 -9.06 0.86
C ASN A 117 12.61 -8.87 2.31
N CYS A 118 13.13 -9.66 3.26
CA CYS A 118 12.72 -9.61 4.66
C CYS A 118 11.19 -9.59 4.82
N PHE A 119 10.48 -10.35 4.01
CA PHE A 119 9.01 -10.41 3.98
C PHE A 119 8.31 -9.04 3.87
N GLY A 120 8.93 -8.10 3.13
CA GLY A 120 8.38 -6.76 2.92
C GLY A 120 8.59 -5.79 4.08
N ARG A 121 9.62 -6.02 4.92
CA ARG A 121 9.96 -5.17 6.07
C ARG A 121 11.19 -4.30 5.85
N SER A 122 12.06 -4.64 4.89
CA SER A 122 13.29 -3.90 4.66
C SER A 122 13.04 -2.54 4.00
N PRO A 123 13.37 -1.40 4.64
CA PRO A 123 13.22 -0.08 4.03
C PRO A 123 14.11 0.09 2.79
N TYR A 124 15.28 -0.56 2.76
CA TYR A 124 16.21 -0.49 1.62
C TYR A 124 15.63 -1.07 0.34
N ILE A 125 14.80 -2.10 0.45
CA ILE A 125 14.11 -2.71 -0.71
C ILE A 125 13.10 -1.72 -1.29
N TYR A 126 12.31 -1.07 -0.44
CA TYR A 126 11.35 -0.06 -0.89
C TYR A 126 12.03 1.15 -1.51
N GLU A 127 13.16 1.62 -0.94
CA GLU A 127 13.97 2.68 -1.52
C GLU A 127 14.47 2.30 -2.92
N LYS A 128 15.08 1.13 -3.06
CA LYS A 128 15.60 0.62 -4.33
C LYS A 128 14.49 0.48 -5.38
N ASP A 129 13.41 -0.21 -5.03
CA ASP A 129 12.32 -0.50 -5.96
C ASP A 129 11.55 0.77 -6.34
N ALA A 130 11.40 1.72 -5.42
CA ALA A 130 10.80 3.02 -5.73
C ALA A 130 11.71 3.86 -6.66
N ALA A 131 13.02 3.86 -6.43
CA ALA A 131 13.97 4.55 -7.31
C ALA A 131 13.94 3.96 -8.73
N GLU A 132 13.94 2.64 -8.87
CA GLU A 132 13.77 1.95 -10.16
C GLU A 132 12.45 2.34 -10.85
N PHE A 133 11.36 2.34 -10.09
CA PHE A 133 10.04 2.76 -10.61
C PHE A 133 10.07 4.19 -11.15
N PHE A 134 10.62 5.14 -10.39
CA PHE A 134 10.67 6.55 -10.81
C PHE A 134 11.55 6.75 -12.05
N GLU A 135 12.66 6.03 -12.14
CA GLU A 135 13.52 6.09 -13.31
C GLU A 135 12.81 5.53 -14.55
N ASN A 136 12.09 4.41 -14.42
CA ASN A 136 11.30 3.85 -15.51
C ASN A 136 10.19 4.81 -15.98
N ALA A 137 9.45 5.42 -15.05
CA ALA A 137 8.42 6.40 -15.40
C ALA A 137 8.99 7.61 -16.12
N LYS A 138 10.17 8.08 -15.70
CA LYS A 138 10.92 9.17 -16.34
C LYS A 138 11.37 8.81 -17.75
N GLN A 139 11.92 7.63 -17.94
CA GLN A 139 12.35 7.12 -19.27
C GLN A 139 11.17 7.01 -20.24
N GLU A 140 10.00 6.58 -19.74
CA GLU A 140 8.75 6.55 -20.48
C GLU A 140 8.14 7.95 -20.75
N GLY A 141 8.64 8.99 -20.09
CA GLY A 141 8.11 10.35 -20.18
C GLY A 141 6.67 10.47 -19.68
N LYS A 142 6.26 9.60 -18.74
CA LYS A 142 4.89 9.51 -18.25
C LYS A 142 4.75 10.08 -16.84
N PRO A 143 3.62 10.73 -16.53
CA PRO A 143 3.23 10.93 -15.14
C PRO A 143 3.03 9.57 -14.47
N PHE A 144 3.15 9.51 -13.15
CA PHE A 144 3.13 8.23 -12.47
C PHE A 144 2.14 8.16 -11.31
N PHE A 145 1.71 6.93 -11.02
CA PHE A 145 1.03 6.55 -9.80
C PHE A 145 1.76 5.36 -9.19
N LEU A 146 2.27 5.51 -7.96
CA LEU A 146 2.91 4.43 -7.20
C LEU A 146 2.12 4.16 -5.93
N MET A 147 1.82 2.88 -5.69
CA MET A 147 1.30 2.37 -4.44
C MET A 147 2.39 1.51 -3.76
N ALA A 148 3.04 2.06 -2.74
CA ALA A 148 4.06 1.37 -1.97
C ALA A 148 3.48 0.95 -0.61
N ASN A 149 3.55 -0.34 -0.29
CA ASN A 149 2.88 -0.94 0.85
C ASN A 149 3.85 -1.69 1.73
N SER A 150 4.20 -1.13 2.90
CA SER A 150 4.97 -1.84 3.91
C SER A 150 4.16 -3.01 4.48
N HIS A 151 4.84 -4.10 4.80
CA HIS A 151 4.20 -5.20 5.53
C HIS A 151 4.01 -4.85 7.00
N ASP A 152 4.93 -4.09 7.60
CA ASP A 152 4.79 -3.66 8.98
C ASP A 152 3.67 -2.63 9.16
N PRO A 153 3.01 -2.67 10.32
CA PRO A 153 3.18 -3.57 11.47
C PRO A 153 2.26 -4.82 11.48
N HIS A 154 2.01 -5.42 10.33
CA HIS A 154 1.23 -6.67 10.23
C HIS A 154 1.91 -7.83 10.98
N ARG A 155 1.10 -8.74 11.52
CA ARG A 155 1.59 -9.97 12.18
C ARG A 155 2.33 -10.91 11.22
N PRO A 156 3.30 -11.73 11.74
CA PRO A 156 3.86 -11.68 13.08
C PRO A 156 4.65 -10.40 13.27
N PHE A 157 4.60 -9.83 14.49
CA PHE A 157 5.30 -8.58 14.77
C PHE A 157 6.81 -8.79 14.78
N ALA A 158 7.57 -7.83 14.24
CA ALA A 158 9.02 -7.86 14.24
C ALA A 158 9.57 -8.06 15.67
N GLY A 159 10.48 -9.03 15.85
CA GLY A 159 11.04 -9.38 17.14
C GLY A 159 10.12 -10.20 18.05
N SER A 160 8.95 -10.62 17.60
CA SER A 160 8.08 -11.55 18.36
C SER A 160 8.60 -12.98 18.32
N GLU A 161 8.17 -13.82 19.29
CA GLU A 161 8.52 -15.25 19.29
C GLU A 161 8.08 -15.95 18.00
N ASP A 162 6.95 -15.57 17.44
CA ASP A 162 6.44 -16.09 16.17
C ASP A 162 7.38 -15.80 15.00
N GLU A 163 8.09 -14.67 15.03
CA GLU A 163 9.08 -14.31 14.02
C GLU A 163 10.39 -15.07 14.22
N LEU A 164 10.84 -15.20 15.47
CA LEU A 164 12.07 -15.93 15.81
C LEU A 164 12.01 -17.42 15.42
N THR A 165 10.82 -18.00 15.31
CA THR A 165 10.64 -19.39 14.86
C THR A 165 10.63 -19.58 13.35
N ARG A 166 10.67 -18.47 12.56
CA ARG A 166 10.66 -18.50 11.08
C ARG A 166 12.04 -18.38 10.45
N PHE A 167 13.04 -18.04 11.24
CA PHE A 167 14.44 -17.91 10.86
C PHE A 167 15.31 -18.83 11.71
#